data_a0c27a0290f4702902894e0f07e958e2
#
_entry.id   a0c27a0290f4702902894e0f07e958e2
#
_cell.length_a   1.000
_cell.length_b   1.000
_cell.length_c   1.000
_cell.angle_alpha   90.00
_cell.angle_beta   90.00
_cell.angle_gamma   90.00
#
_symmetry.space_group_name_H-M   'P 1'
#
loop_
_entity.id
_entity.type
_entity.pdbx_description
1 polymer ?
#
loop_
_entity_poly.entity_id
_entity_poly.type
_entity_poly.pdbx_seq_one_letter_code
_entity_poly.pdbx_strand_id
1 'polypeptide(L)'
;ALRKEYGFDAISLMPTNLYGPKDNYHPTNSHVIAALIKKFSDAVLKNLKEVTCWGSGKPLREFMYVDDLAEAVIFCLENWDPMNENAPLDYEGNPLNFLNVGTGLDISIRELAEKIAKITGFNGHILWDKSKPDGTPKKQLDISKIKSLGWSPKTKLSQGLKYTISKYLEEKRDLS
;
A
#
# COMPACT_ATOMS: atom_id res chain seq x y z
N ALA A 1 21.62 -6.06 14.25
CA ALA A 1 22.96 -6.65 14.49
C ALA A 1 24.04 -5.58 14.35
N LEU A 2 24.31 -5.04 13.14
CA LEU A 2 25.47 -4.14 12.87
C LEU A 2 25.51 -2.88 13.75
N ARG A 3 24.38 -2.21 13.99
CA ARG A 3 24.33 -1.04 14.89
C ARG A 3 24.76 -1.42 16.32
N LYS A 4 24.27 -2.56 16.84
CA LYS A 4 24.60 -3.00 18.21
C LYS A 4 26.06 -3.44 18.37
N GLU A 5 26.63 -4.07 17.34
CA GLU A 5 27.98 -4.66 17.39
C GLU A 5 29.07 -3.66 17.01
N TYR A 6 28.82 -2.79 16.04
CA TYR A 6 29.84 -1.96 15.41
C TYR A 6 29.50 -0.47 15.40
N GLY A 7 28.39 -0.06 16.01
CA GLY A 7 27.95 1.33 15.98
C GLY A 7 27.56 1.82 14.56
N PHE A 8 27.29 0.88 13.62
CA PHE A 8 26.95 1.25 12.25
C PHE A 8 25.62 2.02 12.22
N ASP A 9 25.66 3.24 11.68
CA ASP A 9 24.50 4.11 11.63
C ASP A 9 23.49 3.63 10.57
N ALA A 10 22.56 2.76 10.97
CA ALA A 10 21.52 2.20 10.15
C ALA A 10 20.18 2.17 10.89
N ILE A 11 19.13 2.49 10.18
CA ILE A 11 17.74 2.37 10.61
C ILE A 11 16.99 1.42 9.66
N SER A 12 15.87 0.87 10.12
CA SER A 12 15.01 0.02 9.30
C SER A 12 13.59 0.56 9.30
N LEU A 13 12.97 0.62 8.11
CA LEU A 13 11.57 0.96 7.96
C LEU A 13 10.79 -0.25 7.46
N MET A 14 9.67 -0.53 8.11
CA MET A 14 8.78 -1.66 7.79
C MET A 14 7.51 -1.11 7.15
N PRO A 15 7.46 -0.98 5.81
CA PRO A 15 6.31 -0.39 5.14
C PRO A 15 5.14 -1.37 5.05
N THR A 16 3.92 -0.81 5.03
CA THR A 16 2.71 -1.54 4.65
C THR A 16 2.67 -1.84 3.14
N ASN A 17 1.53 -2.34 2.60
CA ASN A 17 1.44 -2.59 1.16
C ASN A 17 1.51 -1.26 0.38
N LEU A 18 2.48 -1.17 -0.50
CA LEU A 18 2.71 0.01 -1.33
C LEU A 18 1.97 -0.10 -2.65
N TYR A 19 1.61 1.05 -3.21
CA TYR A 19 1.07 1.17 -4.56
C TYR A 19 1.44 2.52 -5.17
N GLY A 20 1.45 2.61 -6.50
CA GLY A 20 1.77 3.85 -7.21
C GLY A 20 1.98 3.64 -8.70
N PRO A 21 2.36 4.68 -9.45
CA PRO A 21 2.76 4.57 -10.84
C PRO A 21 3.91 3.58 -11.04
N LYS A 22 3.95 2.93 -12.21
CA LYS A 22 4.96 1.93 -12.58
C LYS A 22 4.97 0.67 -11.70
N ASP A 23 3.85 0.37 -11.05
CA ASP A 23 3.68 -0.90 -10.33
C ASP A 23 3.74 -2.09 -11.31
N ASN A 24 3.86 -3.30 -10.76
CA ASN A 24 3.87 -4.51 -11.57
C ASN A 24 2.44 -4.94 -11.93
N TYR A 25 2.03 -4.74 -13.18
CA TYR A 25 0.72 -5.12 -13.71
C TYR A 25 0.70 -6.51 -14.38
N HIS A 26 1.62 -7.41 -14.00
CA HIS A 26 1.66 -8.77 -14.55
C HIS A 26 0.38 -9.55 -14.21
N PRO A 27 -0.21 -10.33 -15.13
CA PRO A 27 -1.51 -10.97 -14.92
C PRO A 27 -1.60 -11.92 -13.72
N THR A 28 -0.49 -12.56 -13.34
CA THR A 28 -0.46 -13.57 -12.26
C THR A 28 0.43 -13.19 -11.06
N ASN A 29 1.40 -12.28 -11.25
CA ASN A 29 2.43 -11.96 -10.24
C ASN A 29 2.33 -10.51 -9.73
N SER A 30 1.19 -9.85 -9.93
CA SER A 30 0.96 -8.49 -9.43
C SER A 30 0.33 -8.48 -8.04
N HIS A 31 0.59 -7.43 -7.29
CA HIS A 31 -0.13 -7.16 -6.05
C HIS A 31 -1.57 -6.73 -6.31
N VAL A 32 -2.41 -6.81 -5.27
CA VAL A 32 -3.87 -6.69 -5.38
C VAL A 32 -4.34 -5.38 -6.04
N ILE A 33 -3.76 -4.22 -5.70
CA ILE A 33 -4.14 -2.93 -6.33
C ILE A 33 -3.84 -2.95 -7.83
N ALA A 34 -2.62 -3.32 -8.21
CA ALA A 34 -2.21 -3.40 -9.61
C ALA A 34 -3.07 -4.41 -10.40
N ALA A 35 -3.35 -5.59 -9.81
CA ALA A 35 -4.24 -6.58 -10.41
C ALA A 35 -5.66 -6.03 -10.65
N LEU A 36 -6.25 -5.34 -9.68
CA LEU A 36 -7.59 -4.76 -9.79
C LEU A 36 -7.61 -3.61 -10.80
N ILE A 37 -6.62 -2.71 -10.79
CA ILE A 37 -6.51 -1.62 -11.77
C ILE A 37 -6.49 -2.21 -13.18
N LYS A 38 -5.63 -3.21 -13.43
CA LYS A 38 -5.57 -3.87 -14.73
C LYS A 38 -6.90 -4.51 -15.11
N LYS A 39 -7.49 -5.31 -14.23
CA LYS A 39 -8.75 -6.02 -14.50
C LYS A 39 -9.89 -5.06 -14.88
N PHE A 40 -10.11 -4.01 -14.09
CA PHE A 40 -11.18 -3.07 -14.35
C PHE A 40 -10.91 -2.19 -15.56
N SER A 41 -9.67 -1.74 -15.79
CA SER A 41 -9.31 -0.99 -16.98
C SER A 41 -9.46 -1.81 -18.26
N ASP A 42 -9.02 -3.07 -18.25
CA ASP A 42 -9.19 -3.99 -19.40
C ASP A 42 -10.67 -4.29 -19.65
N ALA A 43 -11.49 -4.41 -18.58
CA ALA A 43 -12.93 -4.63 -18.70
C ALA A 43 -13.64 -3.42 -19.34
N VAL A 44 -13.27 -2.21 -18.98
CA VAL A 44 -13.81 -0.99 -19.61
C VAL A 44 -13.43 -0.94 -21.09
N LEU A 45 -12.15 -1.14 -21.42
CA LEU A 45 -11.67 -1.13 -22.81
C LEU A 45 -12.36 -2.17 -23.70
N LYS A 46 -12.67 -3.34 -23.13
CA LYS A 46 -13.33 -4.46 -23.84
C LYS A 46 -14.85 -4.47 -23.72
N ASN A 47 -15.45 -3.45 -23.10
CA ASN A 47 -16.89 -3.37 -22.82
C ASN A 47 -17.46 -4.61 -22.12
N LEU A 48 -16.68 -5.23 -21.21
CA LEU A 48 -17.12 -6.39 -20.44
C LEU A 48 -18.21 -6.00 -19.44
N LYS A 49 -19.16 -6.90 -19.22
CA LYS A 49 -20.26 -6.72 -18.27
C LYS A 49 -19.95 -7.23 -16.87
N GLU A 50 -18.89 -8.03 -16.74
CA GLU A 50 -18.53 -8.69 -15.49
C GLU A 50 -17.01 -8.71 -15.29
N VAL A 51 -16.58 -8.56 -14.03
CA VAL A 51 -15.18 -8.75 -13.60
C VAL A 51 -15.17 -9.70 -12.42
N THR A 52 -14.44 -10.81 -12.55
CA THR A 52 -14.26 -11.75 -11.45
C THR A 52 -13.03 -11.41 -10.62
N CYS A 53 -13.25 -11.14 -9.33
CA CYS A 53 -12.23 -10.96 -8.30
C CYS A 53 -12.07 -12.24 -7.49
N TRP A 54 -10.87 -12.51 -6.99
CA TRP A 54 -10.57 -13.71 -6.21
C TRP A 54 -10.97 -13.54 -4.74
N GLY A 55 -11.37 -14.67 -4.11
CA GLY A 55 -11.71 -14.75 -2.69
C GLY A 55 -13.12 -14.22 -2.39
N SER A 56 -13.37 -13.89 -1.14
CA SER A 56 -14.64 -13.33 -0.66
C SER A 56 -14.71 -11.80 -0.72
N GLY A 57 -13.56 -11.14 -0.84
CA GLY A 57 -13.42 -9.69 -0.70
C GLY A 57 -13.47 -9.17 0.74
N LYS A 58 -13.57 -10.04 1.76
CA LYS A 58 -13.66 -9.66 3.18
C LYS A 58 -12.34 -9.24 3.82
N PRO A 59 -11.15 -9.80 3.45
CA PRO A 59 -9.91 -9.45 4.11
C PRO A 59 -9.63 -7.96 4.11
N LEU A 60 -9.10 -7.48 5.24
CA LEU A 60 -8.72 -6.10 5.45
C LEU A 60 -7.23 -5.91 5.15
N ARG A 61 -6.90 -4.89 4.39
CA ARG A 61 -5.51 -4.53 4.04
C ARG A 61 -5.31 -3.04 4.16
N GLU A 62 -4.13 -2.69 4.60
CA GLU A 62 -3.64 -1.33 4.61
C GLU A 62 -2.82 -1.07 3.35
N PHE A 63 -3.00 0.11 2.76
CA PHE A 63 -2.30 0.54 1.56
C PHE A 63 -1.76 1.95 1.72
N MET A 64 -0.52 2.18 1.28
CA MET A 64 0.14 3.47 1.31
C MET A 64 0.69 3.84 -0.06
N TYR A 65 0.53 5.09 -0.45
CA TYR A 65 1.08 5.61 -1.69
C TYR A 65 2.61 5.68 -1.62
N VAL A 66 3.28 5.28 -2.71
CA VAL A 66 4.73 5.07 -2.72
C VAL A 66 5.55 6.32 -2.39
N ASP A 67 5.08 7.51 -2.81
CA ASP A 67 5.79 8.76 -2.52
C ASP A 67 5.71 9.13 -1.03
N ASP A 68 4.63 8.74 -0.32
CA ASP A 68 4.56 8.90 1.14
C ASP A 68 5.64 8.04 1.84
N LEU A 69 6.00 6.86 1.30
CA LEU A 69 7.14 6.10 1.82
C LEU A 69 8.46 6.84 1.57
N ALA A 70 8.65 7.39 0.37
CA ALA A 70 9.85 8.16 0.06
C ALA A 70 10.02 9.35 1.02
N GLU A 71 8.94 10.09 1.28
CA GLU A 71 8.94 11.17 2.28
C GLU A 71 9.25 10.64 3.70
N ALA A 72 8.68 9.48 4.08
CA ALA A 72 8.98 8.88 5.39
C ALA A 72 10.46 8.50 5.54
N VAL A 73 11.08 7.97 4.48
CA VAL A 73 12.51 7.65 4.47
C VAL A 73 13.34 8.90 4.73
N ILE A 74 13.10 9.97 3.97
CA ILE A 74 13.81 11.25 4.13
C ILE A 74 13.59 11.80 5.55
N PHE A 75 12.34 11.84 5.99
CA PHE A 75 11.99 12.30 7.33
C PHE A 75 12.75 11.53 8.42
N CYS A 76 12.79 10.20 8.34
CA CYS A 76 13.48 9.38 9.35
C CYS A 76 14.99 9.59 9.32
N LEU A 77 15.61 9.76 8.15
CA LEU A 77 17.03 10.05 8.04
C LEU A 77 17.41 11.40 8.65
N GLU A 78 16.52 12.39 8.57
CA GLU A 78 16.77 13.73 9.08
C GLU A 78 16.39 13.92 10.55
N ASN A 79 15.39 13.15 11.06
CA ASN A 79 14.74 13.46 12.33
C ASN A 79 14.76 12.30 13.34
N TRP A 80 15.27 11.13 13.01
CA TRP A 80 15.27 9.99 13.91
C TRP A 80 16.66 9.36 14.08
N ASP A 81 17.24 9.56 15.27
CA ASP A 81 18.37 8.79 15.75
C ASP A 81 17.92 7.85 16.88
N PRO A 82 18.02 6.52 16.71
CA PRO A 82 17.68 5.54 17.76
C PRO A 82 18.47 5.70 19.06
N MET A 83 19.58 6.42 19.05
CA MET A 83 20.41 6.66 20.26
C MET A 83 20.03 7.94 21.00
N ASN A 84 19.13 8.76 20.45
CA ASN A 84 18.65 9.98 21.11
C ASN A 84 17.77 9.62 22.32
N GLU A 85 17.87 10.38 23.40
CA GLU A 85 17.07 10.20 24.62
C GLU A 85 15.54 10.25 24.39
N ASN A 86 15.09 10.96 23.36
CA ASN A 86 13.69 11.06 22.96
C ASN A 86 13.30 10.06 21.86
N ALA A 87 14.16 9.09 21.52
CA ALA A 87 13.85 8.09 20.51
C ALA A 87 12.71 7.17 20.97
N PRO A 88 11.86 6.71 20.06
CA PRO A 88 10.83 5.73 20.39
C PRO A 88 11.42 4.45 21.00
N LEU A 89 10.80 3.99 22.08
CA LEU A 89 11.20 2.78 22.78
C LEU A 89 10.22 1.63 22.48
N ASP A 90 10.70 0.39 22.59
CA ASP A 90 9.85 -0.80 22.63
C ASP A 90 9.12 -0.91 24.00
N TYR A 91 8.36 -1.99 24.19
CA TYR A 91 7.60 -2.23 25.44
C TYR A 91 8.49 -2.60 26.63
N GLU A 92 9.76 -2.95 26.39
CA GLU A 92 10.76 -3.23 27.43
C GLU A 92 11.60 -2.00 27.78
N GLY A 93 11.38 -0.87 27.09
CA GLY A 93 12.12 0.37 27.30
C GLY A 93 13.43 0.45 26.48
N ASN A 94 13.68 -0.44 25.54
CA ASN A 94 14.86 -0.39 24.69
C ASN A 94 14.63 0.52 23.47
N PRO A 95 15.66 1.24 23.00
CA PRO A 95 15.57 2.03 21.77
C PRO A 95 15.20 1.17 20.57
N LEU A 96 14.17 1.59 19.81
CA LEU A 96 13.81 0.96 18.55
C LEU A 96 14.85 1.32 17.48
N ASN A 97 15.21 0.31 16.68
CA ASN A 97 16.04 0.48 15.49
C ASN A 97 15.27 0.20 14.20
N PHE A 98 13.96 0.04 14.30
CA PHE A 98 13.02 -0.07 13.17
C PHE A 98 11.72 0.67 13.50
N LEU A 99 11.03 1.15 12.47
CA LEU A 99 9.71 1.77 12.60
C LEU A 99 8.76 1.20 11.54
N ASN A 100 7.51 0.97 11.96
CA ASN A 100 6.43 0.70 11.01
C ASN A 100 6.05 1.98 10.27
N VAL A 101 5.91 1.90 8.96
CA VAL A 101 5.52 3.00 8.09
C VAL A 101 4.25 2.65 7.32
N GLY A 102 3.19 3.37 7.56
CA GLY A 102 1.89 3.08 6.97
C GLY A 102 0.90 4.23 7.16
N THR A 103 -0.36 3.95 6.87
CA THR A 103 -1.46 4.90 7.05
C THR A 103 -2.18 4.71 8.39
N GLY A 104 -2.07 3.50 8.97
CA GLY A 104 -2.86 3.08 10.12
C GLY A 104 -4.35 2.86 9.80
N LEU A 105 -4.73 2.86 8.50
CA LEU A 105 -6.10 2.67 8.03
C LEU A 105 -6.16 1.45 7.11
N ASP A 106 -7.07 0.56 7.37
CA ASP A 106 -7.34 -0.58 6.50
C ASP A 106 -8.67 -0.42 5.73
N ILE A 107 -8.79 -1.21 4.68
CA ILE A 107 -9.97 -1.27 3.81
C ILE A 107 -10.18 -2.72 3.40
N SER A 108 -11.42 -3.16 3.24
CA SER A 108 -11.70 -4.48 2.68
C SER A 108 -11.31 -4.55 1.19
N ILE A 109 -10.92 -5.73 0.72
CA ILE A 109 -10.64 -5.94 -0.70
C ILE A 109 -11.88 -5.66 -1.57
N ARG A 110 -13.08 -5.87 -1.02
CA ARG A 110 -14.35 -5.53 -1.69
C ARG A 110 -14.48 -4.03 -1.91
N GLU A 111 -14.37 -3.23 -0.85
CA GLU A 111 -14.45 -1.77 -0.94
C GLU A 111 -13.35 -1.19 -1.84
N LEU A 112 -12.15 -1.78 -1.80
CA LEU A 112 -11.05 -1.41 -2.70
C LEU A 112 -11.43 -1.67 -4.16
N ALA A 113 -11.97 -2.86 -4.47
CA ALA A 113 -12.41 -3.21 -5.83
C ALA A 113 -13.50 -2.26 -6.33
N GLU A 114 -14.50 -1.96 -5.49
CA GLU A 114 -15.58 -1.02 -5.82
C GLU A 114 -15.05 0.40 -6.07
N LYS A 115 -14.08 0.87 -5.26
CA LYS A 115 -13.44 2.17 -5.49
C LYS A 115 -12.68 2.21 -6.82
N ILE A 116 -11.91 1.17 -7.14
CA ILE A 116 -11.15 1.09 -8.40
C ILE A 116 -12.11 0.99 -9.59
N ALA A 117 -13.17 0.16 -9.51
CA ALA A 117 -14.21 0.06 -10.53
C ALA A 117 -14.82 1.43 -10.82
N LYS A 118 -15.21 2.18 -9.77
CA LYS A 118 -15.75 3.53 -9.92
C LYS A 118 -14.77 4.50 -10.57
N ILE A 119 -13.48 4.46 -10.20
CA ILE A 119 -12.47 5.39 -10.76
C ILE A 119 -12.17 5.06 -12.22
N THR A 120 -12.14 3.77 -12.60
CA THR A 120 -11.94 3.33 -13.99
C THR A 120 -13.15 3.53 -14.88
N GLY A 121 -14.33 3.81 -14.30
CA GLY A 121 -15.60 3.93 -15.04
C GLY A 121 -16.27 2.59 -15.37
N PHE A 122 -15.86 1.51 -14.70
CA PHE A 122 -16.52 0.22 -14.88
C PHE A 122 -17.91 0.20 -14.23
N ASN A 123 -18.93 -0.08 -15.03
CA ASN A 123 -20.36 -0.09 -14.63
C ASN A 123 -20.98 -1.49 -14.65
N GLY A 124 -20.19 -2.55 -14.77
CA GLY A 124 -20.67 -3.94 -14.79
C GLY A 124 -20.73 -4.55 -13.38
N HIS A 125 -20.88 -5.88 -13.34
CA HIS A 125 -20.98 -6.66 -12.10
C HIS A 125 -19.61 -7.13 -11.63
N ILE A 126 -19.36 -7.01 -10.32
CA ILE A 126 -18.16 -7.56 -9.65
C ILE A 126 -18.54 -8.92 -9.07
N LEU A 127 -17.99 -9.99 -9.62
CA LEU A 127 -18.17 -11.35 -9.15
C LEU A 127 -17.02 -11.76 -8.24
N TRP A 128 -17.28 -12.67 -7.29
CA TRP A 128 -16.28 -13.14 -6.32
C TRP A 128 -16.09 -14.64 -6.43
N ASP A 129 -14.92 -15.07 -6.86
CA ASP A 129 -14.52 -16.48 -6.93
C ASP A 129 -14.03 -16.98 -5.57
N LYS A 130 -14.96 -17.51 -4.77
CA LYS A 130 -14.69 -18.05 -3.43
C LYS A 130 -13.89 -19.35 -3.44
N SER A 131 -13.60 -19.95 -4.60
CA SER A 131 -12.69 -21.10 -4.71
C SER A 131 -11.23 -20.69 -4.47
N LYS A 132 -10.92 -19.40 -4.59
CA LYS A 132 -9.61 -18.83 -4.32
C LYS A 132 -9.49 -18.41 -2.85
N PRO A 133 -8.32 -18.63 -2.22
CA PRO A 133 -8.13 -18.32 -0.80
C PRO A 133 -8.16 -16.80 -0.56
N ASP A 134 -8.68 -16.41 0.60
CA ASP A 134 -8.69 -15.01 1.04
C ASP A 134 -7.35 -14.52 1.59
N GLY A 135 -6.50 -15.42 2.06
CA GLY A 135 -5.30 -15.08 2.83
C GLY A 135 -5.63 -14.60 4.26
N THR A 136 -4.68 -13.92 4.90
CA THR A 136 -4.82 -13.43 6.29
C THR A 136 -6.02 -12.49 6.42
N PRO A 137 -6.90 -12.65 7.45
CA PRO A 137 -8.11 -11.84 7.61
C PRO A 137 -7.85 -10.34 7.72
N LYS A 138 -6.79 -9.93 8.46
CA LYS A 138 -6.42 -8.54 8.64
C LYS A 138 -4.90 -8.38 8.64
N LYS A 139 -4.39 -7.34 7.95
CA LYS A 139 -2.99 -6.93 7.98
C LYS A 139 -2.94 -5.41 8.03
N GLN A 140 -2.62 -4.85 9.21
CA GLN A 140 -2.52 -3.42 9.50
C GLN A 140 -1.33 -3.20 10.42
N LEU A 141 -0.63 -2.09 10.25
CA LEU A 141 0.51 -1.70 11.10
C LEU A 141 0.07 -0.73 12.20
N ASP A 142 0.68 -0.87 13.36
CA ASP A 142 0.69 0.20 14.35
C ASP A 142 1.80 1.20 13.97
N ILE A 143 1.39 2.42 13.67
CA ILE A 143 2.27 3.53 13.25
C ILE A 143 2.40 4.61 14.33
N SER A 144 2.02 4.31 15.58
CA SER A 144 2.05 5.28 16.68
C SER A 144 3.45 5.85 16.90
N LYS A 145 4.49 5.01 16.75
CA LYS A 145 5.88 5.41 16.98
C LYS A 145 6.40 6.42 15.95
N ILE A 146 6.16 6.21 14.66
CA ILE A 146 6.57 7.21 13.65
C ILE A 146 5.73 8.48 13.75
N LYS A 147 4.45 8.36 14.11
CA LYS A 147 3.60 9.54 14.40
C LYS A 147 4.10 10.36 15.58
N SER A 148 4.61 9.72 16.65
CA SER A 148 5.16 10.45 17.80
C SER A 148 6.42 11.24 17.45
N LEU A 149 7.14 10.86 16.38
CA LEU A 149 8.24 11.64 15.82
C LEU A 149 7.77 12.85 14.98
N GLY A 150 6.47 12.93 14.64
CA GLY A 150 5.88 14.03 13.88
C GLY A 150 5.56 13.71 12.42
N TRP A 151 5.81 12.48 11.94
CA TRP A 151 5.47 12.10 10.57
C TRP A 151 4.08 11.46 10.45
N SER A 152 3.40 11.75 9.36
CA SER A 152 2.18 11.04 8.94
C SER A 152 2.01 11.09 7.43
N PRO A 153 1.35 10.07 6.82
CA PRO A 153 1.12 10.04 5.38
C PRO A 153 0.19 11.18 4.95
N LYS A 154 0.41 11.73 3.78
CA LYS A 154 -0.34 12.87 3.22
C LYS A 154 -1.36 12.45 2.17
N THR A 155 -1.10 11.34 1.47
CA THR A 155 -1.89 10.93 0.30
C THR A 155 -3.08 10.06 0.73
N LYS A 156 -4.30 10.57 0.54
CA LYS A 156 -5.52 9.78 0.72
C LYS A 156 -5.60 8.67 -0.34
N LEU A 157 -6.07 7.46 0.05
CA LEU A 157 -6.19 6.31 -0.85
C LEU A 157 -6.91 6.66 -2.17
N SER A 158 -8.04 7.38 -2.10
CA SER A 158 -8.81 7.77 -3.29
C SER A 158 -8.03 8.69 -4.25
N GLN A 159 -7.16 9.55 -3.72
CA GLN A 159 -6.31 10.44 -4.51
C GLN A 159 -5.17 9.67 -5.19
N GLY A 160 -4.45 8.86 -4.42
CA GLY A 160 -3.37 8.03 -4.94
C GLY A 160 -3.86 7.03 -6.00
N LEU A 161 -5.06 6.41 -5.79
CA LEU A 161 -5.66 5.52 -6.78
C LEU A 161 -5.99 6.26 -8.10
N LYS A 162 -6.58 7.46 -8.03
CA LYS A 162 -6.87 8.25 -9.24
C LYS A 162 -5.60 8.53 -10.04
N TYR A 163 -4.56 8.97 -9.36
CA TYR A 163 -3.28 9.29 -10.02
C TYR A 163 -2.63 8.03 -10.61
N THR A 164 -2.57 6.93 -9.84
CA THR A 164 -2.00 5.66 -10.30
C THR A 164 -2.73 5.12 -11.53
N ILE A 165 -4.08 5.15 -11.53
CA ILE A 165 -4.89 4.70 -12.66
C ILE A 165 -4.68 5.59 -13.89
N SER A 166 -4.62 6.93 -13.72
CA SER A 166 -4.32 7.86 -14.83
C SER A 166 -2.99 7.51 -15.49
N LYS A 167 -1.93 7.32 -14.67
CA LYS A 167 -0.60 6.97 -15.19
C LYS A 167 -0.58 5.61 -15.89
N TYR A 168 -1.25 4.61 -15.34
CA TYR A 168 -1.40 3.30 -15.98
C TYR A 168 -2.08 3.39 -17.35
N LEU A 169 -3.13 4.21 -17.48
CA LEU A 169 -3.85 4.38 -18.73
C LEU A 169 -3.05 5.20 -19.76
N GLU A 170 -2.24 6.18 -19.33
CA GLU A 170 -1.30 6.92 -20.17
C GLU A 170 -0.26 5.96 -20.77
N GLU A 171 0.43 5.18 -19.92
CA GLU A 171 1.43 4.19 -20.36
C GLU A 171 0.86 3.15 -21.35
N LYS A 172 -0.39 2.73 -21.17
CA LYS A 172 -1.04 1.82 -22.12
C LYS A 172 -1.32 2.44 -23.49
N ARG A 173 -1.63 3.73 -23.53
CA ARG A 173 -1.86 4.43 -24.81
C ARG A 173 -0.57 4.61 -25.59
N ASP A 174 0.55 4.83 -24.89
CA ASP A 174 1.86 5.04 -25.53
C ASP A 174 2.44 3.72 -26.10
N LEU A 175 1.91 2.57 -25.70
CA LEU A 175 2.32 1.24 -26.15
C LEU A 175 1.40 0.63 -27.23
N SER A 176 0.29 1.30 -27.57
CA SER A 176 -0.70 0.86 -28.58
C SER A 176 -0.60 1.65 -29.88
#